data_66287c746b7ebc632020c7ab761cc229
#
_entry.id   66287c746b7ebc632020c7ab761cc229
#
_cell.length_a   1.000
_cell.length_b   1.000
_cell.length_c   1.000
_cell.angle_alpha   90.00
_cell.angle_beta   90.00
_cell.angle_gamma   90.00
#
_symmetry.space_group_name_H-M   'P 1'
#
loop_
_entity.id
_entity.type
_entity.pdbx_description
1 polymer ?
#
loop_
_entity_poly.entity_id
_entity_poly.type
_entity_poly.pdbx_seq_one_letter_code
_entity_poly.pdbx_strand_id
1 'polypeptide(L)'
;MTPDRIHVSSAKGLRFKKHIIVSGLTDELLALGYQDDGPHVIEGMPQFHLRLFYHPDVKAYAMVIATDADGAWVDLHCKYAQGQRYHSYTATNTTSPRVGVLDKPPGVVSKKRPGVSVATLHKGFLKDRPKGRLSPVAAGGCARALEESHAHEMDWRNGRAVQRQRRSPRLQHCHAESLGRKIHSRN
;
A
#
# COMPACT_ATOMS: atom_id res chain seq x y z
N MET A 1 5.80 -3.97 -12.61
CA MET A 1 4.80 -2.87 -12.67
C MET A 1 3.70 -3.20 -11.67
N THR A 2 3.27 -2.25 -10.85
CA THR A 2 2.15 -2.46 -9.91
C THR A 2 0.85 -2.27 -10.68
N PRO A 3 -0.12 -3.19 -10.62
CA PRO A 3 -1.39 -3.04 -11.33
C PRO A 3 -2.21 -1.87 -10.78
N ASP A 4 -3.01 -1.22 -11.64
CA ASP A 4 -3.87 -0.09 -11.25
C ASP A 4 -5.00 -0.52 -10.32
N ARG A 5 -5.41 -1.76 -10.41
CA ARG A 5 -6.38 -2.42 -9.53
C ARG A 5 -5.84 -3.76 -9.10
N ILE A 6 -6.10 -4.11 -7.86
CA ILE A 6 -5.85 -5.45 -7.33
C ILE A 6 -7.19 -6.10 -7.00
N HIS A 7 -7.24 -7.40 -7.11
CA HIS A 7 -8.30 -8.22 -6.59
C HIS A 7 -7.73 -9.16 -5.53
N VAL A 8 -8.32 -9.14 -4.34
CA VAL A 8 -7.86 -9.89 -3.17
C VAL A 8 -8.88 -10.99 -2.88
N SER A 9 -8.51 -12.22 -3.12
CA SER A 9 -9.38 -13.37 -2.95
C SER A 9 -8.95 -14.26 -1.78
N SER A 10 -9.95 -14.84 -1.09
CA SER A 10 -9.71 -15.81 -0.02
C SER A 10 -9.04 -17.07 -0.59
N ALA A 11 -8.00 -17.52 0.09
CA ALA A 11 -7.20 -18.67 -0.33
C ALA A 11 -7.18 -19.77 0.74
N LYS A 12 -8.35 -20.37 1.03
CA LYS A 12 -8.46 -21.46 1.96
C LYS A 12 -7.47 -22.58 1.60
N GLY A 13 -6.64 -23.01 2.56
CA GLY A 13 -5.61 -24.00 2.33
C GLY A 13 -4.27 -23.47 1.79
N LEU A 14 -4.12 -22.14 1.65
CA LEU A 14 -2.84 -21.53 1.29
C LEU A 14 -1.75 -21.95 2.30
N ARG A 15 -0.66 -22.51 1.78
CA ARG A 15 0.52 -22.85 2.58
C ARG A 15 1.57 -21.75 2.42
N PHE A 16 1.85 -21.05 3.49
CA PHE A 16 2.92 -20.05 3.51
C PHE A 16 4.27 -20.77 3.53
N LYS A 17 5.16 -20.46 2.59
CA LYS A 17 6.53 -21.02 2.58
C LYS A 17 7.28 -20.72 3.89
N LYS A 18 7.01 -19.57 4.50
CA LYS A 18 7.57 -19.12 5.79
C LYS A 18 6.57 -19.31 6.93
N HIS A 19 5.90 -20.46 6.97
CA HIS A 19 4.79 -20.74 7.88
C HIS A 19 5.13 -20.47 9.37
N ILE A 20 6.32 -20.79 9.84
CA ILE A 20 6.73 -20.57 11.23
C ILE A 20 6.71 -19.07 11.57
N ILE A 21 7.25 -18.21 10.69
CA ILE A 21 7.27 -16.76 10.90
C ILE A 21 5.83 -16.21 10.83
N VAL A 22 5.06 -16.62 9.83
CA VAL A 22 3.66 -16.18 9.67
C VAL A 22 2.81 -16.61 10.86
N SER A 23 3.02 -17.84 11.40
CA SER A 23 2.34 -18.31 12.60
C SER A 23 2.68 -17.44 13.81
N GLY A 24 3.96 -17.17 14.07
CA GLY A 24 4.37 -16.31 15.17
C GLY A 24 3.78 -14.90 15.10
N LEU A 25 3.81 -14.26 13.92
CA LEU A 25 3.19 -12.95 13.71
C LEU A 25 1.66 -12.99 13.89
N THR A 26 1.02 -14.10 13.49
CA THR A 26 -0.41 -14.35 13.70
C THR A 26 -0.73 -14.41 15.18
N ASP A 27 0.02 -15.21 15.94
CA ASP A 27 -0.20 -15.39 17.38
C ASP A 27 -0.03 -14.06 18.13
N GLU A 28 0.97 -13.25 17.76
CA GLU A 28 1.15 -11.89 18.32
C GLU A 28 -0.06 -10.98 18.03
N LEU A 29 -0.64 -11.01 16.82
CA LEU A 29 -1.82 -10.23 16.47
C LEU A 29 -3.05 -10.69 17.23
N LEU A 30 -3.28 -12.01 17.33
CA LEU A 30 -4.40 -12.58 18.10
C LEU A 30 -4.30 -12.19 19.59
N ALA A 31 -3.10 -12.23 20.18
CA ALA A 31 -2.88 -11.81 21.56
C ALA A 31 -3.17 -10.32 21.80
N LEU A 32 -3.11 -9.48 20.75
CA LEU A 32 -3.46 -8.06 20.80
C LEU A 32 -4.95 -7.79 20.53
N GLY A 33 -5.78 -8.83 20.35
CA GLY A 33 -7.22 -8.70 20.13
C GLY A 33 -7.65 -8.58 18.67
N TYR A 34 -6.72 -8.75 17.73
CA TYR A 34 -7.09 -8.88 16.32
C TYR A 34 -7.80 -10.21 16.09
N GLN A 35 -8.78 -10.21 15.21
CA GLN A 35 -9.52 -11.38 14.80
C GLN A 35 -9.11 -11.78 13.39
N ASP A 36 -8.89 -13.06 13.17
CA ASP A 36 -8.39 -13.61 11.91
C ASP A 36 -9.48 -13.61 10.82
N ASP A 37 -9.18 -12.95 9.70
CA ASP A 37 -10.03 -12.92 8.50
C ASP A 37 -9.54 -13.94 7.43
N GLY A 38 -8.49 -14.70 7.77
CA GLY A 38 -7.95 -15.81 7.00
C GLY A 38 -6.88 -15.46 5.97
N PRO A 39 -6.39 -16.48 5.26
CA PRO A 39 -5.39 -16.32 4.21
C PRO A 39 -6.00 -15.85 2.90
N HIS A 40 -5.24 -14.97 2.20
CA HIS A 40 -5.64 -14.35 0.94
C HIS A 40 -4.45 -14.28 -0.04
N VAL A 41 -4.78 -14.14 -1.30
CA VAL A 41 -3.83 -13.88 -2.40
C VAL A 41 -4.26 -12.64 -3.17
N ILE A 42 -3.29 -11.98 -3.81
CA ILE A 42 -3.56 -10.90 -4.75
C ILE A 42 -3.47 -11.49 -6.16
N GLU A 43 -4.55 -11.43 -6.91
CA GLU A 43 -4.58 -11.94 -8.28
C GLU A 43 -3.54 -11.23 -9.16
N GLY A 44 -2.83 -12.00 -9.95
CA GLY A 44 -1.73 -11.49 -10.78
C GLY A 44 -0.43 -11.15 -10.01
N MET A 45 -0.39 -11.37 -8.69
CA MET A 45 0.78 -11.11 -7.86
C MET A 45 1.11 -12.33 -6.96
N PRO A 46 1.47 -13.49 -7.54
CA PRO A 46 1.62 -14.76 -6.82
C PRO A 46 2.75 -14.76 -5.77
N GLN A 47 3.64 -13.76 -5.83
CA GLN A 47 4.71 -13.58 -4.84
C GLN A 47 4.23 -13.01 -3.51
N PHE A 48 3.00 -12.48 -3.43
CA PHE A 48 2.42 -11.92 -2.20
C PHE A 48 1.38 -12.86 -1.62
N HIS A 49 1.69 -13.40 -0.47
CA HIS A 49 0.75 -14.17 0.34
C HIS A 49 0.33 -13.32 1.54
N LEU A 50 -0.97 -13.22 1.79
CA LEU A 50 -1.52 -12.37 2.83
C LEU A 50 -2.27 -13.21 3.86
N ARG A 51 -2.23 -12.81 5.11
CA ARG A 51 -3.22 -13.20 6.13
C ARG A 51 -3.79 -11.92 6.71
N LEU A 52 -5.11 -11.80 6.65
CA LEU A 52 -5.81 -10.58 7.01
C LEU A 52 -6.45 -10.71 8.39
N PHE A 53 -6.55 -9.58 9.09
CA PHE A 53 -7.10 -9.51 10.43
C PHE A 53 -7.84 -8.19 10.60
N TYR A 54 -8.87 -8.16 11.45
CA TYR A 54 -9.54 -6.93 11.86
C TYR A 54 -9.56 -6.81 13.37
N HIS A 55 -9.64 -5.57 13.87
CA HIS A 55 -9.76 -5.29 15.29
C HIS A 55 -10.97 -4.36 15.52
N PRO A 56 -12.07 -4.87 16.10
CA PRO A 56 -13.32 -4.12 16.20
C PRO A 56 -13.18 -2.86 17.08
N ASP A 57 -12.54 -2.99 18.26
CA ASP A 57 -12.46 -1.89 19.22
C ASP A 57 -11.51 -0.78 18.75
N VAL A 58 -10.38 -1.17 18.16
CA VAL A 58 -9.37 -0.24 17.61
C VAL A 58 -9.81 0.35 16.28
N LYS A 59 -10.80 -0.26 15.59
CA LYS A 59 -11.26 0.09 14.26
C LYS A 59 -10.10 0.08 13.25
N ALA A 60 -9.33 -1.00 13.29
CA ALA A 60 -8.18 -1.21 12.44
C ALA A 60 -8.26 -2.56 11.76
N TYR A 61 -7.49 -2.72 10.70
CA TYR A 61 -7.19 -4.03 10.13
C TYR A 61 -5.67 -4.21 10.02
N ALA A 62 -5.23 -5.44 10.01
CA ALA A 62 -3.84 -5.81 9.91
C ALA A 62 -3.63 -6.81 8.78
N MET A 63 -2.42 -6.81 8.24
CA MET A 63 -1.97 -7.79 7.26
C MET A 63 -0.65 -8.38 7.72
N VAL A 64 -0.55 -9.70 7.77
CA VAL A 64 0.72 -10.41 7.70
C VAL A 64 0.99 -10.63 6.21
N ILE A 65 2.05 -10.02 5.71
CA ILE A 65 2.46 -10.13 4.32
C ILE A 65 3.70 -11.02 4.28
N ALA A 66 3.67 -12.05 3.44
CA ALA A 66 4.80 -12.94 3.24
C ALA A 66 5.20 -12.96 1.76
N THR A 67 6.49 -12.78 1.50
CA THR A 67 7.09 -12.91 0.17
C THR A 67 8.31 -13.82 0.24
N ASP A 68 8.70 -14.38 -0.88
CA ASP A 68 9.91 -15.19 -0.97
C ASP A 68 11.17 -14.34 -0.78
N ALA A 69 11.17 -13.13 -1.31
CA ALA A 69 12.34 -12.26 -1.34
C ALA A 69 12.59 -11.51 -0.02
N ASP A 70 11.52 -10.93 0.56
CA ASP A 70 11.68 -9.98 1.68
C ASP A 70 11.26 -10.57 3.05
N GLY A 71 10.84 -11.83 3.09
CA GLY A 71 10.41 -12.46 4.32
C GLY A 71 8.93 -12.26 4.64
N ALA A 72 8.62 -12.10 5.93
CA ALA A 72 7.28 -11.78 6.39
C ALA A 72 7.31 -10.61 7.36
N TRP A 73 6.26 -9.77 7.32
CA TRP A 73 6.10 -8.61 8.17
C TRP A 73 4.63 -8.28 8.42
N VAL A 74 4.38 -7.31 9.28
CA VAL A 74 3.03 -6.84 9.63
C VAL A 74 2.86 -5.40 9.17
N ASP A 75 1.71 -5.15 8.52
CA ASP A 75 1.18 -3.82 8.28
C ASP A 75 -0.11 -3.63 9.07
N LEU A 76 -0.19 -2.55 9.85
CA LEU A 76 -1.38 -2.13 10.59
C LEU A 76 -2.02 -0.94 9.88
N HIS A 77 -3.32 -0.97 9.66
CA HIS A 77 -4.05 0.05 8.92
C HIS A 77 -5.29 0.53 9.68
N CYS A 78 -5.62 1.82 9.54
CA CYS A 78 -6.96 2.31 9.80
C CYS A 78 -7.40 3.26 8.69
N LYS A 79 -8.72 3.31 8.46
CA LYS A 79 -9.36 4.23 7.52
C LYS A 79 -10.11 5.31 8.30
N TYR A 80 -10.15 6.50 7.75
CA TYR A 80 -10.95 7.61 8.31
C TYR A 80 -12.26 7.73 7.57
N ALA A 81 -13.31 8.17 8.27
CA ALA A 81 -14.60 8.42 7.65
C ALA A 81 -14.49 9.53 6.60
N GLN A 82 -15.38 9.48 5.61
CA GLN A 82 -15.45 10.48 4.55
C GLN A 82 -15.54 11.91 5.13
N GLY A 83 -14.89 12.87 4.45
CA GLY A 83 -14.82 14.26 4.87
C GLY A 83 -13.78 14.57 5.95
N GLN A 84 -13.01 13.58 6.41
CA GLN A 84 -11.89 13.82 7.32
C GLN A 84 -10.65 14.31 6.54
N ARG A 85 -9.75 15.04 7.24
CA ARG A 85 -8.46 15.49 6.69
C ARG A 85 -7.58 14.32 6.25
N TYR A 86 -7.68 13.19 6.94
CA TYR A 86 -6.92 11.98 6.67
C TYR A 86 -7.81 10.93 6.02
N HIS A 87 -7.27 10.17 5.06
CA HIS A 87 -7.91 9.03 4.44
C HIS A 87 -7.55 7.72 5.12
N SER A 88 -6.26 7.54 5.38
CA SER A 88 -5.76 6.35 6.06
C SER A 88 -4.46 6.61 6.82
N TYR A 89 -4.18 5.75 7.76
CA TYR A 89 -2.89 5.66 8.45
C TYR A 89 -2.41 4.22 8.45
N THR A 90 -1.14 4.04 8.10
CA THR A 90 -0.47 2.73 8.06
C THR A 90 0.79 2.76 8.93
N ALA A 91 1.01 1.71 9.70
CA ALA A 91 2.30 1.44 10.34
C ALA A 91 2.80 0.06 9.92
N THR A 92 4.09 -0.04 9.60
CA THR A 92 4.72 -1.30 9.12
C THR A 92 6.01 -1.57 9.87
N ASN A 93 6.29 -2.86 10.15
CA ASN A 93 7.56 -3.29 10.73
C ASN A 93 8.53 -3.90 9.70
N THR A 94 8.21 -3.82 8.42
CA THR A 94 9.06 -4.35 7.36
C THR A 94 10.46 -3.75 7.37
N THR A 95 11.46 -4.58 7.17
CA THR A 95 12.85 -4.17 6.92
C THR A 95 13.15 -3.98 5.44
N SER A 96 12.25 -4.42 4.54
CA SER A 96 12.44 -4.30 3.09
C SER A 96 12.59 -2.83 2.67
N PRO A 97 13.66 -2.45 1.96
CA PRO A 97 13.84 -1.09 1.48
C PRO A 97 12.83 -0.72 0.39
N ARG A 98 12.17 -1.71 -0.23
CA ARG A 98 11.22 -1.51 -1.34
C ARG A 98 9.84 -1.05 -0.87
N VAL A 99 9.50 -1.29 0.39
CA VAL A 99 8.20 -0.93 0.96
C VAL A 99 8.21 0.52 1.46
N GLY A 100 7.22 1.30 1.05
CA GLY A 100 7.03 2.68 1.49
C GLY A 100 7.79 3.74 0.69
N VAL A 101 8.47 3.37 -0.40
CA VAL A 101 9.28 4.30 -1.23
C VAL A 101 8.40 5.18 -2.14
N LEU A 102 7.17 4.76 -2.42
CA LEU A 102 6.31 5.47 -3.35
C LEU A 102 5.61 6.66 -2.69
N ASP A 103 5.51 7.77 -3.45
CA ASP A 103 4.71 8.93 -3.06
C ASP A 103 3.28 8.52 -2.68
N LYS A 104 2.76 9.11 -1.62
CA LYS A 104 1.41 8.87 -1.12
C LYS A 104 0.48 10.03 -1.46
N PRO A 105 -0.83 9.76 -1.68
CA PRO A 105 -1.83 10.82 -1.82
C PRO A 105 -1.91 11.70 -0.58
N PRO A 106 -2.36 12.96 -0.72
CA PRO A 106 -2.69 13.79 0.42
C PRO A 106 -3.66 13.09 1.37
N GLY A 107 -3.39 13.17 2.68
CA GLY A 107 -4.22 12.50 3.69
C GLY A 107 -3.90 11.01 3.93
N VAL A 108 -3.05 10.39 3.13
CA VAL A 108 -2.52 9.06 3.41
C VAL A 108 -1.20 9.19 4.17
N VAL A 109 -1.17 8.70 5.39
CA VAL A 109 0.02 8.75 6.26
C VAL A 109 0.57 7.35 6.45
N SER A 110 1.87 7.18 6.27
CA SER A 110 2.55 5.89 6.47
C SER A 110 3.76 6.07 7.38
N LYS A 111 3.94 5.14 8.31
CA LYS A 111 5.05 5.15 9.25
C LYS A 111 5.77 3.80 9.26
N LYS A 112 7.05 3.81 8.97
CA LYS A 112 7.89 2.61 8.99
C LYS A 112 8.64 2.52 10.33
N ARG A 113 8.62 1.33 10.94
CA ARG A 113 9.29 0.96 12.19
C ARG A 113 10.00 -0.38 12.02
N PRO A 114 11.14 -0.39 11.31
CA PRO A 114 11.77 -1.64 10.87
C PRO A 114 12.14 -2.55 12.04
N GLY A 115 11.81 -3.84 11.92
CA GLY A 115 12.28 -4.89 12.83
C GLY A 115 11.71 -4.87 14.24
N VAL A 116 10.75 -3.98 14.55
CA VAL A 116 10.10 -4.01 15.88
C VAL A 116 9.10 -5.15 15.98
N SER A 117 8.86 -5.66 17.21
CA SER A 117 7.80 -6.63 17.48
C SER A 117 6.42 -6.09 17.12
N VAL A 118 5.44 -6.97 16.88
CA VAL A 118 4.06 -6.58 16.58
C VAL A 118 3.46 -5.76 17.73
N ALA A 119 3.74 -6.12 18.99
CA ALA A 119 3.28 -5.37 20.15
C ALA A 119 3.82 -3.93 20.17
N THR A 120 5.11 -3.73 19.87
CA THR A 120 5.73 -2.40 19.78
C THR A 120 5.15 -1.62 18.60
N LEU A 121 4.93 -2.27 17.45
CA LEU A 121 4.30 -1.69 16.28
C LEU A 121 2.88 -1.21 16.62
N HIS A 122 2.08 -2.07 17.26
CA HIS A 122 0.70 -1.77 17.64
C HIS A 122 0.62 -0.59 18.63
N LYS A 123 1.45 -0.58 19.69
CA LYS A 123 1.54 0.55 20.61
C LYS A 123 1.88 1.85 19.89
N GLY A 124 2.86 1.80 18.98
CA GLY A 124 3.23 2.94 18.16
C GLY A 124 2.14 3.37 17.19
N PHE A 125 1.43 2.41 16.58
CA PHE A 125 0.28 2.66 15.70
C PHE A 125 -0.83 3.44 16.43
N LEU A 126 -1.21 3.03 17.65
CA LEU A 126 -2.23 3.71 18.45
C LEU A 126 -1.79 5.11 18.87
N LYS A 127 -0.52 5.28 19.24
CA LYS A 127 0.03 6.57 19.68
C LYS A 127 0.12 7.59 18.56
N ASP A 128 0.56 7.16 17.38
CA ASP A 128 0.96 8.05 16.30
C ASP A 128 -0.13 8.30 15.25
N ARG A 129 -1.19 7.48 15.26
CA ARG A 129 -2.28 7.68 14.30
C ARG A 129 -2.93 9.05 14.50
N PRO A 130 -3.18 9.79 13.42
CA PRO A 130 -3.85 11.09 13.51
C PRO A 130 -5.21 10.98 14.19
N LYS A 131 -5.59 12.01 14.94
CA LYS A 131 -6.93 12.10 15.53
C LYS A 131 -7.98 12.30 14.44
N GLY A 132 -9.11 11.61 14.56
CA GLY A 132 -10.22 11.71 13.63
C GLY A 132 -11.23 10.57 13.80
N ARG A 133 -12.38 10.69 13.15
CA ARG A 133 -13.41 9.65 13.15
C ARG A 133 -12.98 8.51 12.23
N LEU A 134 -12.75 7.35 12.80
CA LEU A 134 -12.37 6.15 12.05
C LEU A 134 -13.59 5.48 11.41
N SER A 135 -13.36 4.89 10.24
CA SER A 135 -14.29 3.98 9.58
C SER A 135 -13.92 2.54 9.97
N PRO A 136 -14.79 1.79 10.66
CA PRO A 136 -14.49 0.42 11.05
C PRO A 136 -14.42 -0.49 9.83
N VAL A 137 -13.58 -1.50 9.91
CA VAL A 137 -13.58 -2.64 8.98
C VAL A 137 -14.21 -3.81 9.72
N ALA A 138 -15.29 -4.34 9.17
CA ALA A 138 -15.99 -5.50 9.74
C ALA A 138 -15.30 -6.82 9.38
N ALA A 139 -15.73 -7.90 10.02
CA ALA A 139 -15.35 -9.26 9.62
C ALA A 139 -15.64 -9.50 8.13
N GLY A 140 -14.71 -10.15 7.42
CA GLY A 140 -14.79 -10.36 5.98
C GLY A 140 -14.58 -9.13 5.11
N GLY A 141 -14.34 -7.96 5.72
CA GLY A 141 -14.19 -6.70 5.00
C GLY A 141 -12.75 -6.27 4.72
N CYS A 142 -11.76 -7.00 5.22
CA CYS A 142 -10.35 -6.60 5.11
C CYS A 142 -9.85 -6.59 3.66
N ALA A 143 -10.19 -7.58 2.87
CA ALA A 143 -9.84 -7.66 1.46
C ALA A 143 -10.34 -6.44 0.69
N ARG A 144 -11.62 -6.11 0.82
CA ARG A 144 -12.23 -4.92 0.20
C ARG A 144 -11.56 -3.63 0.67
N ALA A 145 -11.27 -3.51 1.97
CA ALA A 145 -10.61 -2.31 2.52
C ALA A 145 -9.20 -2.12 1.91
N LEU A 146 -8.49 -3.21 1.66
CA LEU A 146 -7.19 -3.20 0.98
C LEU A 146 -7.32 -2.80 -0.48
N GLU A 147 -8.26 -3.38 -1.23
CA GLU A 147 -8.54 -3.05 -2.63
C GLU A 147 -8.90 -1.57 -2.81
N GLU A 148 -9.79 -1.04 -1.97
CA GLU A 148 -10.19 0.37 -2.00
C GLU A 148 -9.02 1.31 -1.68
N SER A 149 -8.16 0.94 -0.72
CA SER A 149 -6.98 1.74 -0.38
C SER A 149 -5.97 1.76 -1.52
N HIS A 150 -5.73 0.61 -2.16
CA HIS A 150 -4.86 0.49 -3.33
C HIS A 150 -5.41 1.32 -4.51
N ALA A 151 -6.70 1.18 -4.82
CA ALA A 151 -7.36 1.92 -5.88
C ALA A 151 -7.22 3.44 -5.69
N HIS A 152 -7.44 3.94 -4.47
CA HIS A 152 -7.26 5.35 -4.14
C HIS A 152 -5.84 5.85 -4.41
N GLU A 153 -4.82 5.08 -4.00
CA GLU A 153 -3.42 5.44 -4.25
C GLU A 153 -3.07 5.45 -5.74
N MET A 154 -3.57 4.47 -6.50
CA MET A 154 -3.29 4.35 -7.94
C MET A 154 -4.00 5.44 -8.75
N ASP A 155 -5.26 5.77 -8.44
CA ASP A 155 -5.99 6.85 -9.09
C ASP A 155 -5.28 8.20 -8.93
N TRP A 156 -4.78 8.47 -7.72
CA TRP A 156 -4.01 9.68 -7.47
C TRP A 156 -2.70 9.71 -8.26
N ARG A 157 -1.95 8.60 -8.32
CA ARG A 157 -0.70 8.51 -9.08
C ARG A 157 -0.91 8.72 -10.57
N ASN A 158 -1.95 8.09 -11.12
CA ASN A 158 -2.31 8.20 -12.53
C ASN A 158 -2.74 9.63 -12.88
N GLY A 159 -3.52 10.28 -12.02
CA GLY A 159 -3.89 11.69 -12.17
C GLY A 159 -2.68 12.63 -12.18
N ARG A 160 -1.67 12.39 -11.31
CA ARG A 160 -0.41 13.15 -11.33
C ARG A 160 0.43 12.91 -12.57
N ALA A 161 0.49 11.69 -13.08
CA ALA A 161 1.22 11.38 -14.30
C ALA A 161 0.66 12.16 -15.49
N VAL A 162 -0.66 12.18 -15.65
CA VAL A 162 -1.35 12.97 -16.69
C VAL A 162 -1.09 14.48 -16.53
N GLN A 163 -1.11 15.00 -15.31
CA GLN A 163 -0.81 16.42 -15.07
C GLN A 163 0.64 16.79 -15.39
N ARG A 164 1.62 15.91 -15.09
CA ARG A 164 3.02 16.11 -15.45
C ARG A 164 3.21 16.15 -16.97
N GLN A 165 2.58 15.25 -17.70
CA GLN A 165 2.62 15.24 -19.16
C GLN A 165 2.02 16.51 -19.77
N ARG A 166 0.92 17.03 -19.21
CA ARG A 166 0.29 18.29 -19.67
C ARG A 166 1.14 19.53 -19.36
N ARG A 167 1.94 19.50 -18.29
CA ARG A 167 2.83 20.60 -17.88
C ARG A 167 4.21 20.57 -18.55
N SER A 168 4.55 19.52 -19.28
CA SER A 168 5.74 19.43 -20.12
C SER A 168 5.38 19.72 -21.60
N PRO A 169 5.18 20.98 -21.99
CA PRO A 169 4.95 21.30 -23.38
C PRO A 169 6.29 21.36 -24.11
N ARG A 170 6.49 20.40 -25.00
CA ARG A 170 7.26 20.57 -26.24
C ARG A 170 8.73 21.06 -26.12
N LEU A 171 9.63 20.11 -25.93
CA LEU A 171 11.00 20.22 -26.44
C LEU A 171 11.17 19.51 -27.80
N GLN A 172 10.07 19.24 -28.53
CA GLN A 172 10.13 18.50 -29.81
C GLN A 172 9.99 19.36 -31.07
N HIS A 173 9.98 20.69 -30.97
CA HIS A 173 9.79 21.54 -32.18
C HIS A 173 10.98 22.46 -32.50
N CYS A 174 12.16 22.27 -31.93
CA CYS A 174 13.33 23.12 -32.23
C CYS A 174 14.40 22.47 -33.16
N HIS A 175 14.14 21.31 -33.76
CA HIS A 175 15.17 20.68 -34.61
C HIS A 175 14.80 20.57 -36.10
N ALA A 176 13.68 21.15 -36.54
CA ALA A 176 13.27 21.06 -37.97
C ALA A 176 13.47 22.35 -38.81
N GLU A 177 13.87 23.46 -38.19
CA GLU A 177 13.98 24.73 -38.95
C GLU A 177 15.41 25.23 -39.24
N SER A 178 16.45 24.52 -38.86
CA SER A 178 17.84 24.98 -39.06
C SER A 178 18.57 24.39 -40.28
N LEU A 179 17.90 23.57 -41.11
CA LEU A 179 18.52 22.94 -42.29
C LEU A 179 18.02 23.45 -43.64
N GLY A 180 17.27 24.55 -43.68
CA GLY A 180 16.61 25.06 -44.90
C GLY A 180 17.16 26.38 -45.48
N ARG A 181 18.34 26.87 -45.10
CA ARG A 181 18.91 28.10 -45.75
C ARG A 181 20.41 28.02 -45.92
N LYS A 182 20.85 27.35 -46.95
CA LYS A 182 22.12 27.61 -47.64
C LYS A 182 22.16 26.82 -48.96
N ILE A 183 21.72 27.38 -50.03
CA ILE A 183 22.17 27.18 -51.41
C ILE A 183 21.35 28.16 -52.26
N HIS A 184 21.89 29.36 -52.50
CA HIS A 184 21.75 30.13 -53.76
C HIS A 184 22.48 31.44 -53.61
N SER A 185 23.74 31.45 -54.01
CA SER A 185 24.36 32.58 -54.69
C SER A 185 25.80 32.22 -55.08
N ARG A 186 25.97 31.91 -56.37
CA ARG A 186 27.13 32.23 -57.18
C ARG A 186 26.92 31.70 -58.57
N ASN A 187 26.44 32.54 -59.45
CA ASN A 187 27.05 32.98 -60.70
C ASN A 187 26.20 34.05 -61.30
#